data_6dd07502502afbd53bf2bd0f5b85b495
#
_entry.id   6dd07502502afbd53bf2bd0f5b85b495
#
_cell.length_a   1.000
_cell.length_b   1.000
_cell.length_c   1.000
_cell.angle_alpha   90.00
_cell.angle_beta   90.00
_cell.angle_gamma   90.00
#
_symmetry.space_group_name_H-M   'P 1'
#
loop_
_entity.id
_entity.type
_entity.pdbx_description
1 polymer ?
#
loop_
_entity_poly.entity_id
_entity_poly.type
_entity_poly.pdbx_seq_one_letter_code
_entity_poly.pdbx_strand_id
1 'polypeptide(L)'
;MRRVPLAAVALLLLSGCTTGAEPASEPSPQPTTSPRSPSASSPSAEPTATPSTPEPSPEATPPARFDTDAAMADVRALAGRIGPRLATSPAYRRSARLVAQRFRELGYDVTTQSFPVPAGDSWGVPVDAGRSSNVVATPADFDRTEPHLIIGAHLDTVAVAPGAEDNASGVAVVLELARLAGLEGTRLPTVFVAFGAEEPVGSGDALHHFGSRHYVREMGRGQRQGLQAMVSLDRVGVGNAVPVCTGPLSPASVQNRFLRLAERERIRVQRCAEPNTTSDHWSFEKAGLTVGRLGSTPYAGYHSAADLPRVVNPRQLSRTGRLAWAWLR
;
A
#
# COMPACT_ATOMS: atom_id res chain seq x y z
N MET A 1 32.73 21.78 -37.93
CA MET A 1 32.78 20.88 -39.09
C MET A 1 33.69 19.71 -38.76
N ARG A 2 33.16 18.55 -38.40
CA ARG A 2 33.78 17.22 -38.51
C ARG A 2 32.65 16.19 -38.44
N ARG A 3 32.42 15.51 -39.56
CA ARG A 3 31.44 14.44 -39.73
C ARG A 3 32.12 13.13 -39.32
N VAL A 4 31.36 12.25 -38.66
CA VAL A 4 31.72 10.85 -38.39
C VAL A 4 30.61 9.96 -38.94
N PRO A 5 30.91 8.84 -39.59
CA PRO A 5 30.00 8.13 -40.48
C PRO A 5 29.16 7.06 -39.75
N LEU A 6 28.01 6.73 -40.37
CA LEU A 6 27.16 5.56 -40.11
C LEU A 6 27.93 4.27 -40.45
N ALA A 7 27.79 3.29 -39.56
CA ALA A 7 28.05 1.89 -39.90
C ALA A 7 26.74 1.09 -39.80
N ALA A 8 26.29 0.57 -40.90
CA ALA A 8 25.23 -0.40 -41.02
C ALA A 8 25.80 -1.81 -40.77
N VAL A 9 25.09 -2.64 -40.02
CA VAL A 9 25.35 -4.08 -39.94
C VAL A 9 24.06 -4.84 -40.20
N ALA A 10 24.24 -5.81 -41.09
CA ALA A 10 23.24 -6.57 -41.82
C ALA A 10 22.56 -7.68 -40.99
N LEU A 11 21.36 -7.97 -41.42
CA LEU A 11 20.45 -9.07 -41.10
C LEU A 11 21.03 -10.40 -41.55
N LEU A 12 20.91 -11.43 -40.73
CA LEU A 12 21.02 -12.85 -41.17
C LEU A 12 19.85 -13.63 -40.60
N LEU A 13 18.97 -13.99 -41.49
CA LEU A 13 17.89 -14.98 -41.34
C LEU A 13 18.47 -16.39 -41.51
N LEU A 14 18.12 -17.29 -40.65
CA LEU A 14 18.22 -18.74 -40.92
C LEU A 14 16.93 -19.43 -40.47
N SER A 15 16.21 -19.88 -41.46
CA SER A 15 15.08 -20.82 -41.38
C SER A 15 15.58 -22.23 -41.12
N GLY A 16 14.87 -23.00 -40.32
CA GLY A 16 15.04 -24.43 -40.17
C GLY A 16 13.74 -25.09 -39.75
N CYS A 17 12.99 -25.61 -40.69
CA CYS A 17 11.89 -26.54 -40.46
C CYS A 17 12.44 -27.95 -40.22
N THR A 18 11.86 -28.69 -39.26
CA THR A 18 11.73 -30.15 -39.39
C THR A 18 10.48 -30.64 -38.68
N THR A 19 9.73 -31.40 -39.41
CA THR A 19 8.52 -32.18 -39.19
C THR A 19 8.80 -33.47 -38.41
N GLY A 20 7.79 -33.99 -37.69
CA GLY A 20 7.79 -35.39 -37.16
C GLY A 20 6.65 -35.58 -36.19
N ALA A 21 5.53 -35.95 -36.62
CA ALA A 21 4.74 -37.20 -36.67
C ALA A 21 4.35 -37.76 -35.28
N GLU A 22 3.03 -37.76 -35.05
CA GLU A 22 2.31 -38.63 -34.12
C GLU A 22 2.50 -40.13 -34.44
N PRO A 23 2.20 -41.01 -33.46
CA PRO A 23 1.02 -41.85 -33.69
C PRO A 23 0.09 -42.06 -32.51
N ALA A 24 -1.16 -42.22 -32.87
CA ALA A 24 -2.30 -42.64 -32.06
C ALA A 24 -2.20 -44.11 -31.64
N SER A 25 -2.89 -44.45 -30.55
CA SER A 25 -3.43 -45.80 -30.32
C SER A 25 -4.56 -45.77 -29.27
N GLU A 26 -5.73 -46.08 -29.70
CA GLU A 26 -6.90 -46.63 -28.98
C GLU A 26 -6.73 -48.16 -28.79
N PRO A 27 -7.73 -48.94 -28.25
CA PRO A 27 -8.80 -48.69 -27.28
C PRO A 27 -8.92 -49.80 -26.19
N SER A 28 -9.93 -49.61 -25.36
CA SER A 28 -10.72 -50.54 -24.49
C SER A 28 -10.53 -52.06 -24.56
N PRO A 29 -10.93 -52.83 -23.46
CA PRO A 29 -12.33 -53.20 -23.36
C PRO A 29 -12.90 -53.30 -21.89
N GLN A 30 -14.23 -53.16 -21.78
CA GLN A 30 -15.07 -53.59 -20.67
C GLN A 30 -15.24 -55.13 -20.65
N PRO A 31 -15.65 -55.72 -19.51
CA PRO A 31 -16.53 -56.86 -19.54
C PRO A 31 -17.86 -56.59 -18.84
N THR A 32 -18.89 -56.95 -19.55
CA THR A 32 -20.26 -57.24 -19.15
C THR A 32 -20.33 -58.45 -18.26
N THR A 33 -21.26 -58.45 -17.28
CA THR A 33 -22.18 -59.57 -16.99
C THR A 33 -23.35 -59.16 -16.12
N SER A 34 -24.49 -59.52 -16.56
CA SER A 34 -25.83 -59.54 -15.98
C SER A 34 -26.07 -60.74 -15.01
N PRO A 35 -27.31 -61.02 -14.58
CA PRO A 35 -27.98 -60.51 -13.37
C PRO A 35 -28.32 -61.66 -12.43
N ARG A 36 -28.70 -61.34 -11.17
CA ARG A 36 -29.44 -62.26 -10.33
C ARG A 36 -30.46 -61.55 -9.44
N SER A 37 -31.71 -61.83 -9.71
CA SER A 37 -32.87 -61.54 -8.82
C SER A 37 -33.21 -62.74 -7.96
N PRO A 38 -34.25 -62.69 -7.12
CA PRO A 38 -34.40 -61.86 -5.93
C PRO A 38 -34.61 -62.76 -4.69
N SER A 39 -34.49 -62.25 -3.49
CA SER A 39 -35.03 -62.87 -2.33
C SER A 39 -35.75 -61.86 -1.44
N ALA A 40 -37.03 -62.10 -1.24
CA ALA A 40 -37.91 -61.26 -0.45
C ALA A 40 -37.59 -61.46 1.04
N SER A 41 -37.54 -60.35 1.76
CA SER A 41 -37.64 -60.37 3.24
C SER A 41 -38.49 -59.18 3.67
N SER A 42 -39.46 -59.52 4.54
CA SER A 42 -40.54 -58.70 5.07
C SER A 42 -40.07 -57.38 5.78
N PRO A 43 -40.95 -56.39 5.89
CA PRO A 43 -40.57 -55.05 6.38
C PRO A 43 -40.51 -55.06 7.92
N SER A 44 -39.34 -54.65 8.43
CA SER A 44 -39.19 -54.23 9.81
C SER A 44 -39.55 -52.72 9.89
N ALA A 45 -40.42 -52.37 10.83
CA ALA A 45 -40.90 -51.02 11.06
C ALA A 45 -39.73 -50.10 11.43
N GLU A 46 -39.53 -49.08 10.61
CA GLU A 46 -38.58 -48.00 10.83
C GLU A 46 -39.13 -47.04 11.89
N PRO A 47 -38.34 -46.60 12.89
CA PRO A 47 -38.78 -45.58 13.82
C PRO A 47 -38.90 -44.24 13.09
N THR A 48 -40.07 -43.61 13.16
CA THR A 48 -40.38 -42.31 12.63
C THR A 48 -39.37 -41.28 13.18
N ALA A 49 -38.46 -40.81 12.32
CA ALA A 49 -37.56 -39.74 12.66
C ALA A 49 -38.35 -38.42 12.84
N THR A 50 -38.29 -37.88 14.04
CA THR A 50 -38.79 -36.53 14.34
C THR A 50 -38.07 -35.54 13.44
N PRO A 51 -38.77 -34.63 12.76
CA PRO A 51 -38.10 -33.61 11.94
C PRO A 51 -37.23 -32.71 12.84
N SER A 52 -35.91 -32.80 12.73
CA SER A 52 -35.00 -31.86 13.37
C SER A 52 -35.22 -30.49 12.76
N THR A 53 -35.64 -29.53 13.56
CA THR A 53 -35.67 -28.13 13.17
C THR A 53 -34.24 -27.73 12.74
N PRO A 54 -34.04 -27.16 11.55
CA PRO A 54 -32.70 -26.75 11.14
C PRO A 54 -32.19 -25.67 12.12
N GLU A 55 -31.02 -25.94 12.69
CA GLU A 55 -30.29 -24.95 13.52
C GLU A 55 -30.06 -23.68 12.67
N PRO A 56 -30.38 -22.49 13.21
CA PRO A 56 -30.16 -21.26 12.42
C PRO A 56 -28.71 -21.19 12.03
N SER A 57 -28.46 -21.12 10.73
CA SER A 57 -27.12 -20.90 10.17
C SER A 57 -26.55 -19.61 10.78
N PRO A 58 -25.29 -19.60 11.27
CA PRO A 58 -24.72 -18.40 11.86
C PRO A 58 -24.80 -17.25 10.86
N GLU A 59 -25.42 -16.16 11.29
CA GLU A 59 -25.59 -14.95 10.47
C GLU A 59 -24.19 -14.42 10.11
N ALA A 60 -23.90 -14.30 8.82
CA ALA A 60 -22.61 -13.88 8.34
C ALA A 60 -22.28 -12.47 8.86
N THR A 61 -21.21 -12.34 9.61
CA THR A 61 -20.74 -11.03 10.08
C THR A 61 -20.49 -10.11 8.89
N PRO A 62 -21.08 -8.89 8.86
CA PRO A 62 -20.85 -7.99 7.75
C PRO A 62 -19.37 -7.63 7.64
N PRO A 63 -18.84 -7.48 6.42
CA PRO A 63 -17.43 -7.17 6.20
C PRO A 63 -17.01 -5.86 6.88
N ALA A 64 -15.79 -5.86 7.42
CA ALA A 64 -15.24 -4.70 8.11
C ALA A 64 -15.13 -3.50 7.14
N ARG A 65 -15.41 -2.32 7.66
CA ARG A 65 -15.39 -1.06 6.88
C ARG A 65 -14.33 -0.12 7.43
N PHE A 66 -13.89 0.81 6.60
CA PHE A 66 -12.99 1.89 6.99
C PHE A 66 -13.64 2.73 8.10
N ASP A 67 -12.98 2.76 9.26
CA ASP A 67 -13.44 3.53 10.43
C ASP A 67 -12.86 4.95 10.34
N THR A 68 -13.69 5.88 9.93
CA THR A 68 -13.31 7.29 9.78
C THR A 68 -13.04 7.96 11.13
N ASP A 69 -13.76 7.57 12.18
CA ASP A 69 -13.60 8.18 13.52
C ASP A 69 -12.31 7.72 14.17
N ALA A 70 -11.93 6.45 14.00
CA ALA A 70 -10.62 5.94 14.40
C ALA A 70 -9.48 6.65 13.66
N ALA A 71 -9.57 6.79 12.34
CA ALA A 71 -8.58 7.52 11.55
C ALA A 71 -8.47 8.98 11.98
N MET A 72 -9.58 9.68 12.22
CA MET A 72 -9.58 11.06 12.76
C MET A 72 -9.03 11.15 14.18
N ALA A 73 -9.16 10.10 14.99
CA ALA A 73 -8.54 10.04 16.31
C ALA A 73 -7.00 9.97 16.20
N ASP A 74 -6.47 9.23 15.23
CA ASP A 74 -5.03 9.17 14.96
C ASP A 74 -4.50 10.52 14.40
N VAL A 75 -5.23 11.20 13.51
CA VAL A 75 -4.90 12.58 13.10
C VAL A 75 -4.82 13.51 14.31
N ARG A 76 -5.81 13.47 15.19
CA ARG A 76 -5.80 14.30 16.43
C ARG A 76 -4.66 13.92 17.38
N ALA A 77 -4.29 12.64 17.44
CA ALA A 77 -3.16 12.19 18.26
C ALA A 77 -1.83 12.75 17.75
N LEU A 78 -1.59 12.61 16.44
CA LEU A 78 -0.33 13.02 15.83
C LEU A 78 -0.22 14.54 15.72
N ALA A 79 -1.18 15.20 15.11
CA ALA A 79 -1.10 16.63 14.85
C ALA A 79 -1.62 17.50 15.99
N GLY A 80 -2.63 17.03 16.74
CA GLY A 80 -3.21 17.81 17.85
C GLY A 80 -2.46 17.67 19.17
N ARG A 81 -2.15 16.43 19.60
CA ARG A 81 -1.51 16.18 20.90
C ARG A 81 0.02 16.19 20.85
N ILE A 82 0.63 15.64 19.78
CA ILE A 82 2.09 15.65 19.62
C ILE A 82 2.55 16.94 18.93
N GLY A 83 1.87 17.34 17.86
CA GLY A 83 2.17 18.56 17.11
C GLY A 83 3.32 18.41 16.12
N PRO A 84 4.14 19.47 15.92
CA PRO A 84 5.25 19.45 14.99
C PRO A 84 6.23 18.29 15.27
N ARG A 85 6.52 17.51 14.23
CA ARG A 85 7.24 16.23 14.32
C ARG A 85 8.47 16.23 13.42
N LEU A 86 9.28 17.31 13.49
CA LEU A 86 10.53 17.38 12.74
C LEU A 86 11.31 16.07 12.88
N ALA A 87 11.78 15.52 11.79
CA ALA A 87 12.31 14.16 11.66
C ALA A 87 13.36 13.75 12.70
N THR A 88 14.18 14.69 13.19
CA THR A 88 15.23 14.46 14.21
C THR A 88 14.77 14.75 15.64
N SER A 89 13.54 15.25 15.83
CA SER A 89 13.04 15.76 17.11
C SER A 89 12.59 14.66 18.09
N PRO A 90 12.51 14.99 19.41
CA PRO A 90 11.85 14.11 20.38
C PRO A 90 10.37 13.86 20.06
N ALA A 91 9.68 14.83 19.44
CA ALA A 91 8.28 14.68 19.03
C ALA A 91 8.14 13.60 17.93
N TYR A 92 9.03 13.60 16.95
CA TYR A 92 9.08 12.53 15.94
C TYR A 92 9.24 11.15 16.60
N ARG A 93 10.20 11.00 17.52
CA ARG A 93 10.42 9.74 18.23
C ARG A 93 9.20 9.28 19.03
N ARG A 94 8.42 10.21 19.61
CA ARG A 94 7.13 9.88 20.29
C ARG A 94 6.11 9.36 19.26
N SER A 95 5.98 10.03 18.12
CA SER A 95 5.08 9.62 17.05
C SER A 95 5.45 8.24 16.48
N ALA A 96 6.74 7.98 16.23
CA ALA A 96 7.21 6.69 15.76
C ALA A 96 6.90 5.56 16.75
N ARG A 97 7.06 5.81 18.06
CA ARG A 97 6.66 4.83 19.10
C ARG A 97 5.15 4.58 19.12
N LEU A 98 4.34 5.64 19.00
CA LEU A 98 2.87 5.53 18.94
C LEU A 98 2.44 4.67 17.76
N VAL A 99 2.95 4.97 16.56
CA VAL A 99 2.64 4.21 15.33
C VAL A 99 3.11 2.76 15.43
N ALA A 100 4.32 2.53 15.94
CA ALA A 100 4.84 1.19 16.16
C ALA A 100 4.00 0.37 17.16
N GLN A 101 3.52 1.01 18.21
CA GLN A 101 2.61 0.38 19.18
C GLN A 101 1.28 0.01 18.51
N ARG A 102 0.67 0.94 17.73
CA ARG A 102 -0.58 0.67 17.01
C ARG A 102 -0.46 -0.52 16.06
N PHE A 103 0.62 -0.63 15.29
CA PHE A 103 0.84 -1.79 14.44
C PHE A 103 0.99 -3.10 15.23
N ARG A 104 1.69 -3.09 16.39
CA ARG A 104 1.80 -4.28 17.24
C ARG A 104 0.45 -4.70 17.83
N GLU A 105 -0.37 -3.74 18.27
CA GLU A 105 -1.74 -4.00 18.76
C GLU A 105 -2.63 -4.62 17.69
N LEU A 106 -2.34 -4.36 16.41
CA LEU A 106 -3.00 -4.97 15.26
C LEU A 106 -2.39 -6.33 14.84
N GLY A 107 -1.40 -6.84 15.57
CA GLY A 107 -0.79 -8.16 15.33
C GLY A 107 0.33 -8.19 14.29
N TYR A 108 0.90 -7.05 13.91
CA TYR A 108 2.02 -6.99 12.97
C TYR A 108 3.37 -7.15 13.66
N ASP A 109 4.31 -7.78 12.95
CA ASP A 109 5.72 -7.68 13.28
C ASP A 109 6.23 -6.29 12.91
N VAL A 110 6.82 -5.60 13.90
CA VAL A 110 7.23 -4.20 13.72
C VAL A 110 8.73 -4.05 13.88
N THR A 111 9.37 -3.56 12.82
CA THR A 111 10.79 -3.18 12.82
C THR A 111 10.96 -1.68 12.67
N THR A 112 12.08 -1.16 13.18
CA THR A 112 12.47 0.25 13.08
C THR A 112 13.79 0.34 12.33
N GLN A 113 13.81 1.08 11.22
CA GLN A 113 15.00 1.31 10.41
C GLN A 113 15.55 2.71 10.71
N SER A 114 16.64 2.82 11.44
CA SER A 114 17.22 4.11 11.82
C SER A 114 18.31 4.56 10.85
N PHE A 115 18.27 5.83 10.47
CA PHE A 115 19.21 6.44 9.52
C PHE A 115 19.57 7.89 9.90
N PRO A 116 20.73 8.41 9.42
CA PRO A 116 21.13 9.79 9.64
C PRO A 116 20.33 10.76 8.75
N VAL A 117 20.11 11.96 9.27
CA VAL A 117 19.57 13.12 8.56
C VAL A 117 20.56 14.28 8.77
N PRO A 118 21.03 14.96 7.73
CA PRO A 118 21.97 16.06 7.88
C PRO A 118 21.31 17.30 8.51
N ALA A 119 22.13 18.23 8.97
CA ALA A 119 21.68 19.59 9.27
C ALA A 119 21.23 20.31 7.99
N GLY A 120 20.36 21.30 8.14
CA GLY A 120 19.88 22.06 7.00
C GLY A 120 18.87 23.12 7.37
N ASP A 121 17.93 23.37 6.49
CA ASP A 121 16.83 24.30 6.66
C ASP A 121 15.48 23.61 6.39
N SER A 122 14.57 23.70 7.34
CA SER A 122 13.19 23.22 7.23
C SER A 122 12.25 24.40 7.03
N TRP A 123 12.07 24.82 5.79
CA TRP A 123 11.18 25.94 5.42
C TRP A 123 11.47 27.23 6.18
N GLY A 124 12.73 27.67 6.16
CA GLY A 124 13.19 28.89 6.81
C GLY A 124 13.57 28.70 8.28
N VAL A 125 13.55 27.49 8.80
CA VAL A 125 13.99 27.15 10.16
C VAL A 125 15.25 26.32 10.08
N PRO A 126 16.41 26.81 10.58
CA PRO A 126 17.62 25.99 10.68
C PRO A 126 17.39 24.77 11.57
N VAL A 127 17.83 23.59 11.12
CA VAL A 127 17.67 22.31 11.82
C VAL A 127 19.00 21.60 11.94
N ASP A 128 19.21 20.99 13.11
CA ASP A 128 20.42 20.24 13.40
C ASP A 128 20.39 18.84 12.75
N ALA A 129 21.60 18.35 12.44
CA ALA A 129 21.80 16.97 12.07
C ALA A 129 21.36 16.01 13.19
N GLY A 130 20.85 14.84 12.82
CA GLY A 130 20.42 13.85 13.81
C GLY A 130 20.08 12.52 13.18
N ARG A 131 19.20 11.77 13.84
CA ARG A 131 18.71 10.48 13.35
C ARG A 131 17.19 10.49 13.30
N SER A 132 16.66 9.92 12.22
CA SER A 132 15.25 9.56 12.06
C SER A 132 15.10 8.05 11.93
N SER A 133 13.88 7.60 11.69
CA SER A 133 13.61 6.17 11.48
C SER A 133 12.32 5.93 10.70
N ASN A 134 12.28 4.88 9.89
CA ASN A 134 11.03 4.30 9.41
C ASN A 134 10.45 3.35 10.47
N VAL A 135 9.12 3.27 10.54
CA VAL A 135 8.40 2.20 11.22
C VAL A 135 7.80 1.30 10.16
N VAL A 136 8.21 0.04 10.16
CA VAL A 136 7.81 -0.96 9.15
C VAL A 136 7.03 -2.07 9.84
N ALA A 137 5.80 -2.30 9.40
CA ALA A 137 4.92 -3.34 9.88
C ALA A 137 4.72 -4.40 8.78
N THR A 138 5.05 -5.63 9.10
CA THR A 138 4.89 -6.79 8.20
C THR A 138 3.90 -7.77 8.80
N PRO A 139 3.10 -8.49 7.99
CA PRO A 139 2.32 -9.61 8.49
C PRO A 139 3.23 -10.64 9.19
N ALA A 140 2.69 -11.42 10.12
CA ALA A 140 3.39 -12.57 10.67
C ALA A 140 3.80 -13.53 9.54
N ASP A 141 4.95 -14.19 9.69
CA ASP A 141 5.50 -15.14 8.72
C ASP A 141 5.71 -14.56 7.30
N PHE A 142 5.87 -13.25 7.19
CA PHE A 142 6.05 -12.55 5.91
C PHE A 142 7.38 -12.92 5.24
N ASP A 143 7.29 -13.60 4.09
CA ASP A 143 8.44 -13.75 3.20
C ASP A 143 8.52 -12.58 2.21
N ARG A 144 9.51 -11.73 2.40
CA ARG A 144 9.73 -10.54 1.57
C ARG A 144 10.19 -10.85 0.14
N THR A 145 10.48 -12.09 -0.20
CA THR A 145 10.83 -12.53 -1.56
C THR A 145 9.60 -12.92 -2.38
N GLU A 146 8.49 -13.24 -1.72
CA GLU A 146 7.22 -13.54 -2.35
C GLU A 146 6.49 -12.28 -2.85
N PRO A 147 5.54 -12.42 -3.78
CA PRO A 147 4.74 -11.31 -4.27
C PRO A 147 4.04 -10.56 -3.13
N HIS A 148 4.32 -9.26 -3.00
CA HIS A 148 3.77 -8.43 -1.92
C HIS A 148 3.52 -6.98 -2.37
N LEU A 149 2.82 -6.23 -1.54
CA LEU A 149 2.54 -4.80 -1.70
C LEU A 149 3.19 -4.00 -0.59
N ILE A 150 3.49 -2.75 -0.88
CA ILE A 150 3.84 -1.74 0.13
C ILE A 150 2.84 -0.59 0.03
N ILE A 151 2.32 -0.14 1.18
CA ILE A 151 1.59 1.11 1.29
C ILE A 151 2.13 1.89 2.47
N GLY A 152 2.39 3.19 2.28
CA GLY A 152 3.00 3.99 3.32
C GLY A 152 2.67 5.47 3.22
N ALA A 153 3.04 6.18 4.28
CA ALA A 153 2.92 7.63 4.41
C ALA A 153 4.09 8.14 5.26
N HIS A 154 4.53 9.37 5.03
CA HIS A 154 5.54 9.92 5.93
C HIS A 154 4.94 10.38 7.25
N LEU A 155 5.76 10.31 8.31
CA LEU A 155 5.35 10.59 9.67
C LEU A 155 5.86 11.94 10.18
N ASP A 156 6.96 12.41 9.63
CA ASP A 156 7.57 13.69 9.98
C ASP A 156 6.78 14.87 9.42
N THR A 157 7.16 16.07 9.84
CA THR A 157 6.62 17.35 9.36
C THR A 157 7.76 18.35 9.24
N VAL A 158 7.54 19.42 8.50
CA VAL A 158 8.39 20.60 8.62
C VAL A 158 8.38 21.14 10.06
N ALA A 159 9.41 21.91 10.44
CA ALA A 159 9.65 22.29 11.83
C ALA A 159 8.49 23.01 12.53
N VAL A 160 7.71 23.81 11.79
CA VAL A 160 6.64 24.66 12.35
C VAL A 160 5.23 24.08 12.24
N ALA A 161 5.02 23.06 11.40
CA ALA A 161 3.69 22.56 11.08
C ALA A 161 3.27 21.43 12.03
N PRO A 162 2.09 21.49 12.64
CA PRO A 162 1.50 20.33 13.32
C PRO A 162 1.25 19.13 12.39
N GLY A 163 1.14 19.37 11.10
CA GLY A 163 1.12 18.34 10.05
C GLY A 163 -0.11 17.44 10.14
N ALA A 164 -1.29 18.01 10.20
CA ALA A 164 -2.53 17.24 10.22
C ALA A 164 -2.86 16.66 8.84
N GLU A 165 -2.82 17.51 7.82
CA GLU A 165 -2.96 17.06 6.43
C GLU A 165 -1.62 16.52 5.93
N ASP A 166 -0.51 17.15 6.29
CA ASP A 166 0.84 16.82 5.89
C ASP A 166 1.70 16.29 7.06
N ASN A 167 1.72 14.97 7.42
CA ASN A 167 0.96 13.93 6.75
C ASN A 167 0.33 12.96 7.77
N ALA A 168 -0.23 13.49 8.89
CA ALA A 168 -0.99 12.64 9.81
C ALA A 168 -2.23 12.04 9.11
N SER A 169 -2.79 12.70 8.07
CA SER A 169 -3.88 12.18 7.26
C SER A 169 -3.50 10.86 6.57
N GLY A 170 -2.34 10.83 5.92
CA GLY A 170 -1.83 9.61 5.27
C GLY A 170 -1.51 8.50 6.27
N VAL A 171 -0.83 8.83 7.39
CA VAL A 171 -0.50 7.86 8.45
C VAL A 171 -1.77 7.24 9.05
N ALA A 172 -2.80 8.05 9.33
CA ALA A 172 -4.06 7.56 9.88
C ALA A 172 -4.77 6.59 8.91
N VAL A 173 -4.73 6.87 7.60
CA VAL A 173 -5.25 5.93 6.60
C VAL A 173 -4.43 4.65 6.59
N VAL A 174 -3.09 4.72 6.63
CA VAL A 174 -2.23 3.53 6.68
C VAL A 174 -2.53 2.64 7.89
N LEU A 175 -2.72 3.23 9.08
CA LEU A 175 -3.08 2.48 10.29
C LEU A 175 -4.45 1.78 10.17
N GLU A 176 -5.43 2.47 9.63
CA GLU A 176 -6.76 1.90 9.44
C GLU A 176 -6.80 0.83 8.35
N LEU A 177 -5.99 0.97 7.29
CA LEU A 177 -5.80 -0.08 6.29
C LEU A 177 -5.13 -1.32 6.88
N ALA A 178 -4.17 -1.14 7.79
CA ALA A 178 -3.56 -2.24 8.52
C ALA A 178 -4.58 -2.99 9.39
N ARG A 179 -5.48 -2.26 10.08
CA ARG A 179 -6.58 -2.86 10.84
C ARG A 179 -7.51 -3.69 9.93
N LEU A 180 -7.92 -3.13 8.79
CA LEU A 180 -8.76 -3.84 7.82
C LEU A 180 -8.07 -5.09 7.26
N ALA A 181 -6.79 -4.98 6.93
CA ALA A 181 -6.00 -6.09 6.42
C ALA A 181 -5.86 -7.24 7.43
N GLY A 182 -5.74 -6.92 8.72
CA GLY A 182 -5.73 -7.91 9.79
C GLY A 182 -7.06 -8.63 9.99
N LEU A 183 -8.19 -7.97 9.68
CA LEU A 183 -9.54 -8.54 9.83
C LEU A 183 -10.02 -9.32 8.59
N GLU A 184 -9.75 -8.82 7.41
CA GLU A 184 -10.34 -9.30 6.15
C GLU A 184 -9.31 -9.96 5.22
N GLY A 185 -8.02 -9.83 5.53
CA GLY A 185 -6.94 -10.19 4.61
C GLY A 185 -6.77 -9.20 3.44
N THR A 186 -5.75 -9.42 2.66
CA THR A 186 -5.45 -8.65 1.44
C THR A 186 -5.15 -9.60 0.28
N ARG A 187 -5.29 -9.14 -0.98
CA ARG A 187 -5.01 -9.96 -2.17
C ARG A 187 -3.55 -10.45 -2.27
N LEU A 188 -2.62 -9.73 -1.66
CA LEU A 188 -1.21 -10.08 -1.49
C LEU A 188 -0.76 -9.59 -0.11
N PRO A 189 0.19 -10.26 0.54
CA PRO A 189 0.81 -9.76 1.76
C PRO A 189 1.16 -8.28 1.61
N THR A 190 0.77 -7.46 2.57
CA THR A 190 0.95 -6.01 2.50
C THR A 190 1.82 -5.52 3.65
N VAL A 191 2.88 -4.82 3.31
CA VAL A 191 3.77 -4.13 4.25
C VAL A 191 3.26 -2.70 4.42
N PHE A 192 3.05 -2.28 5.66
CA PHE A 192 2.64 -0.93 6.02
C PHE A 192 3.85 -0.15 6.55
N VAL A 193 4.07 1.07 6.04
CA VAL A 193 5.25 1.84 6.41
C VAL A 193 4.87 3.27 6.80
N ALA A 194 5.34 3.70 7.98
CA ALA A 194 5.44 5.10 8.29
C ALA A 194 6.89 5.54 8.04
N PHE A 195 7.11 6.30 6.98
CA PHE A 195 8.43 6.80 6.60
C PHE A 195 8.83 8.00 7.47
N GLY A 196 10.12 8.14 7.72
CA GLY A 196 10.65 9.29 8.42
C GLY A 196 11.52 10.16 7.54
N ALA A 197 11.61 11.44 7.87
CA ALA A 197 12.43 12.41 7.15
C ALA A 197 12.15 12.42 5.63
N GLU A 198 10.89 12.50 5.29
CA GLU A 198 10.43 12.76 3.94
C GLU A 198 10.63 14.23 3.61
N GLU A 199 10.29 15.10 4.55
CA GLU A 199 10.35 16.55 4.42
C GLU A 199 11.78 17.05 4.16
N PRO A 200 11.93 18.04 3.28
CA PRO A 200 13.24 18.55 2.90
C PRO A 200 13.94 19.30 4.03
N VAL A 201 15.25 19.14 4.09
CA VAL A 201 16.15 19.95 4.93
C VAL A 201 17.06 20.84 4.06
N GLY A 202 16.64 21.14 2.85
CA GLY A 202 17.32 21.97 1.87
C GLY A 202 16.80 21.75 0.47
N SER A 203 17.40 22.42 -0.51
CA SER A 203 16.97 22.32 -1.91
C SER A 203 17.51 21.06 -2.59
N GLY A 204 16.70 20.51 -3.49
CA GLY A 204 17.06 19.38 -4.35
C GLY A 204 16.78 18.01 -3.72
N ASP A 205 16.68 17.02 -4.60
CA ASP A 205 16.27 15.65 -4.27
C ASP A 205 17.21 14.95 -3.26
N ALA A 206 18.48 15.34 -3.19
CA ALA A 206 19.45 14.76 -2.25
C ALA A 206 19.14 15.09 -0.77
N LEU A 207 18.42 16.17 -0.52
CA LEU A 207 18.04 16.63 0.82
C LEU A 207 16.56 16.39 1.16
N HIS A 208 15.96 15.40 0.51
CA HIS A 208 14.55 15.03 0.61
C HIS A 208 14.38 13.50 0.67
N HIS A 209 13.27 12.97 1.18
CA HIS A 209 12.88 11.55 1.15
C HIS A 209 13.89 10.58 1.80
N PHE A 210 14.57 10.96 2.89
CA PHE A 210 15.63 10.16 3.49
C PHE A 210 15.15 8.77 3.92
N GLY A 211 13.94 8.66 4.45
CA GLY A 211 13.38 7.42 4.95
C GLY A 211 13.10 6.41 3.85
N SER A 212 12.38 6.81 2.82
CA SER A 212 12.07 5.92 1.69
C SER A 212 13.32 5.58 0.87
N ARG A 213 14.28 6.52 0.74
CA ARG A 213 15.61 6.25 0.14
C ARG A 213 16.38 5.20 0.95
N HIS A 214 16.35 5.32 2.29
CA HIS A 214 16.96 4.33 3.16
C HIS A 214 16.28 2.98 3.02
N TYR A 215 14.95 2.93 3.05
CA TYR A 215 14.18 1.70 2.87
C TYR A 215 14.56 0.99 1.56
N VAL A 216 14.55 1.69 0.45
CA VAL A 216 14.89 1.15 -0.88
C VAL A 216 16.34 0.65 -0.93
N ARG A 217 17.29 1.36 -0.30
CA ARG A 217 18.69 0.93 -0.25
C ARG A 217 18.86 -0.39 0.50
N GLU A 218 18.12 -0.59 1.58
CA GLU A 218 18.15 -1.80 2.39
C GLU A 218 17.39 -2.99 1.78
N MET A 219 16.57 -2.75 0.74
CA MET A 219 15.88 -3.83 0.03
C MET A 219 16.85 -4.75 -0.69
N GLY A 220 16.87 -6.02 -0.29
CA GLY A 220 17.59 -7.07 -1.00
C GLY A 220 16.98 -7.35 -2.40
N ARG A 221 17.75 -8.05 -3.23
CA ARG A 221 17.30 -8.39 -4.61
C ARG A 221 15.97 -9.14 -4.63
N GLY A 222 15.81 -10.16 -3.77
CA GLY A 222 14.55 -10.93 -3.70
C GLY A 222 13.36 -10.07 -3.32
N GLN A 223 13.52 -9.17 -2.33
CA GLN A 223 12.47 -8.25 -1.92
C GLN A 223 12.06 -7.28 -3.05
N ARG A 224 13.02 -6.79 -3.84
CA ARG A 224 12.72 -5.94 -5.00
C ARG A 224 11.97 -6.70 -6.09
N GLN A 225 12.30 -7.97 -6.31
CA GLN A 225 11.63 -8.83 -7.28
C GLN A 225 10.22 -9.23 -6.83
N GLY A 226 10.00 -9.46 -5.52
CA GLY A 226 8.70 -9.77 -4.95
C GLY A 226 7.75 -8.57 -4.93
N LEU A 227 8.27 -7.33 -4.82
CA LEU A 227 7.42 -6.14 -4.74
C LEU A 227 6.63 -5.89 -6.03
N GLN A 228 5.31 -6.05 -5.94
CA GLN A 228 4.41 -5.83 -7.09
C GLN A 228 4.07 -4.35 -7.30
N ALA A 229 3.91 -3.59 -6.23
CA ALA A 229 3.75 -2.15 -6.28
C ALA A 229 3.89 -1.51 -4.88
N MET A 230 4.34 -0.26 -4.87
CA MET A 230 4.32 0.62 -3.70
C MET A 230 3.37 1.80 -3.93
N VAL A 231 2.57 2.14 -2.92
CA VAL A 231 1.69 3.32 -2.94
C VAL A 231 2.01 4.24 -1.78
N SER A 232 2.28 5.49 -2.09
CA SER A 232 2.42 6.57 -1.11
C SER A 232 1.08 7.27 -0.91
N LEU A 233 0.71 7.49 0.35
CA LEU A 233 -0.42 8.32 0.78
C LEU A 233 0.14 9.62 1.35
N ASP A 234 -0.19 10.75 0.71
CA ASP A 234 0.42 12.01 1.09
C ASP A 234 -0.55 13.17 0.85
N ARG A 235 -0.98 13.81 1.95
CA ARG A 235 -2.01 14.86 1.98
C ARG A 235 -3.33 14.36 1.37
N VAL A 236 -4.02 13.50 2.09
CA VAL A 236 -5.17 12.72 1.59
C VAL A 236 -6.50 13.08 2.26
N GLY A 237 -6.52 14.05 3.16
CA GLY A 237 -7.70 14.44 3.93
C GLY A 237 -8.37 15.74 3.47
N VAL A 238 -7.79 16.49 2.53
CA VAL A 238 -8.36 17.75 2.01
C VAL A 238 -8.94 17.54 0.62
N GLY A 239 -10.03 18.26 0.30
CA GLY A 239 -10.69 18.24 -1.00
C GLY A 239 -11.98 17.44 -1.04
N ASN A 240 -12.48 17.19 -2.26
CA ASN A 240 -13.73 16.45 -2.51
C ASN A 240 -13.59 15.34 -3.56
N ALA A 241 -12.39 15.12 -4.06
CA ALA A 241 -11.98 14.03 -4.94
C ALA A 241 -10.59 13.56 -4.52
N VAL A 242 -10.26 12.29 -4.70
CA VAL A 242 -8.94 11.76 -4.38
C VAL A 242 -8.02 11.97 -5.59
N PRO A 243 -6.93 12.77 -5.46
CA PRO A 243 -5.92 12.84 -6.52
C PRO A 243 -5.22 11.49 -6.67
N VAL A 244 -5.14 10.99 -7.90
CA VAL A 244 -4.50 9.72 -8.25
C VAL A 244 -3.35 10.02 -9.21
N CYS A 245 -2.13 9.87 -8.73
CA CYS A 245 -0.93 10.28 -9.43
C CYS A 245 -0.01 9.09 -9.73
N THR A 246 0.93 9.30 -10.65
CA THR A 246 2.05 8.41 -10.96
C THR A 246 3.31 9.26 -11.08
N GLY A 247 4.47 8.65 -11.04
CA GLY A 247 5.73 9.33 -11.33
C GLY A 247 6.07 9.34 -12.82
N PRO A 248 7.18 9.98 -13.21
CA PRO A 248 7.58 10.14 -14.62
C PRO A 248 8.26 8.89 -15.23
N LEU A 249 8.76 7.97 -14.42
CA LEU A 249 9.57 6.83 -14.87
C LEU A 249 8.78 5.52 -14.94
N SER A 250 7.69 5.42 -14.18
CA SER A 250 6.86 4.21 -14.11
C SER A 250 5.73 4.21 -15.11
N PRO A 251 5.33 3.05 -15.63
CA PRO A 251 4.06 2.95 -16.33
C PRO A 251 2.91 3.33 -15.40
N ALA A 252 1.90 4.00 -15.92
CA ALA A 252 0.73 4.44 -15.15
C ALA A 252 -0.21 3.30 -14.70
N SER A 253 0.33 2.09 -14.53
CA SER A 253 -0.45 0.88 -14.23
C SER A 253 -1.21 0.97 -12.90
N VAL A 254 -0.55 1.45 -11.85
CA VAL A 254 -1.16 1.65 -10.52
C VAL A 254 -2.20 2.75 -10.59
N GLN A 255 -1.87 3.90 -11.21
CA GLN A 255 -2.81 4.99 -11.41
C GLN A 255 -4.07 4.51 -12.15
N ASN A 256 -3.89 3.81 -13.29
CA ASN A 256 -5.01 3.28 -14.06
C ASN A 256 -5.83 2.25 -13.28
N ARG A 257 -5.21 1.43 -12.42
CA ARG A 257 -5.93 0.51 -11.54
C ARG A 257 -6.80 1.28 -10.54
N PHE A 258 -6.28 2.31 -9.90
CA PHE A 258 -7.05 3.16 -8.97
C PHE A 258 -8.24 3.83 -9.67
N LEU A 259 -8.08 4.32 -10.88
CA LEU A 259 -9.18 4.94 -11.63
C LEU A 259 -10.31 3.94 -11.90
N ARG A 260 -9.99 2.73 -12.34
CA ARG A 260 -11.00 1.66 -12.53
C ARG A 260 -11.67 1.24 -11.23
N LEU A 261 -10.91 1.16 -10.12
CA LEU A 261 -11.48 0.87 -8.81
C LEU A 261 -12.40 1.97 -8.32
N ALA A 262 -12.04 3.23 -8.56
CA ALA A 262 -12.86 4.38 -8.21
C ALA A 262 -14.21 4.39 -8.91
N GLU A 263 -14.25 4.03 -10.20
CA GLU A 263 -15.50 3.85 -10.96
C GLU A 263 -16.37 2.75 -10.33
N ARG A 264 -15.79 1.57 -10.07
CA ARG A 264 -16.50 0.44 -9.47
C ARG A 264 -17.05 0.76 -8.07
N GLU A 265 -16.27 1.40 -7.25
CA GLU A 265 -16.61 1.75 -5.85
C GLU A 265 -17.41 3.07 -5.75
N ARG A 266 -17.66 3.74 -6.87
CA ARG A 266 -18.33 5.06 -6.95
C ARG A 266 -17.63 6.11 -6.08
N ILE A 267 -16.30 6.13 -6.12
CA ILE A 267 -15.48 7.09 -5.40
C ILE A 267 -15.02 8.19 -6.35
N ARG A 268 -15.23 9.43 -5.94
CA ARG A 268 -14.79 10.58 -6.74
C ARG A 268 -13.27 10.71 -6.68
N VAL A 269 -12.63 10.70 -7.84
CA VAL A 269 -11.18 10.84 -8.01
C VAL A 269 -10.84 11.92 -9.03
N GLN A 270 -9.60 12.37 -8.98
CA GLN A 270 -9.02 13.26 -9.99
C GLN A 270 -7.70 12.65 -10.47
N ARG A 271 -7.59 12.38 -11.77
CA ARG A 271 -6.29 12.01 -12.35
C ARG A 271 -5.36 13.21 -12.26
N CYS A 272 -4.13 13.03 -11.76
CA CYS A 272 -3.10 14.06 -11.83
C CYS A 272 -2.72 14.28 -13.29
N ALA A 273 -2.68 15.55 -13.72
CA ALA A 273 -2.34 15.91 -15.09
C ALA A 273 -0.85 15.69 -15.36
N GLU A 274 -0.01 16.00 -14.38
CA GLU A 274 1.45 15.88 -14.49
C GLU A 274 1.97 14.74 -13.59
N PRO A 275 3.07 14.10 -13.99
CA PRO A 275 3.81 13.18 -13.13
C PRO A 275 4.25 13.87 -11.83
N ASN A 276 4.30 13.09 -10.76
CA ASN A 276 4.62 13.61 -9.43
C ASN A 276 5.86 12.91 -8.85
N THR A 277 6.78 13.69 -8.26
CA THR A 277 8.02 13.21 -7.63
C THR A 277 8.16 13.68 -6.19
N THR A 278 7.10 14.27 -5.61
CA THR A 278 7.16 15.00 -4.33
C THR A 278 6.62 14.16 -3.17
N SER A 279 6.95 12.86 -3.11
CA SER A 279 6.64 12.00 -1.96
C SER A 279 7.46 10.70 -2.02
N ASP A 280 7.34 9.86 -1.02
CA ASP A 280 8.11 8.61 -0.81
C ASP A 280 8.12 7.65 -2.00
N HIS A 281 7.05 7.60 -2.81
CA HIS A 281 7.01 6.77 -4.03
C HIS A 281 8.16 7.05 -4.99
N TRP A 282 8.67 8.29 -5.01
CA TRP A 282 9.76 8.71 -5.88
C TRP A 282 11.05 7.91 -5.63
N SER A 283 11.36 7.60 -4.38
CA SER A 283 12.51 6.77 -4.03
C SER A 283 12.42 5.36 -4.64
N PHE A 284 11.25 4.77 -4.63
CA PHE A 284 10.99 3.45 -5.22
C PHE A 284 11.02 3.50 -6.74
N GLU A 285 10.44 4.54 -7.33
CA GLU A 285 10.41 4.71 -8.78
C GLU A 285 11.82 4.86 -9.37
N LYS A 286 12.69 5.67 -8.73
CA LYS A 286 14.10 5.80 -9.11
C LYS A 286 14.87 4.47 -9.06
N ALA A 287 14.40 3.51 -8.28
CA ALA A 287 14.95 2.16 -8.21
C ALA A 287 14.31 1.18 -9.22
N GLY A 288 13.48 1.67 -10.14
CA GLY A 288 12.82 0.86 -11.18
C GLY A 288 11.62 0.06 -10.66
N LEU A 289 11.06 0.42 -9.49
CA LEU A 289 9.93 -0.28 -8.89
C LEU A 289 8.62 0.38 -9.31
N THR A 290 7.54 -0.41 -9.40
CA THR A 290 6.21 0.06 -9.77
C THR A 290 5.59 0.86 -8.62
N VAL A 291 5.12 2.07 -8.91
CA VAL A 291 4.60 2.97 -7.88
C VAL A 291 3.27 3.64 -8.25
N GLY A 292 2.61 4.18 -7.23
CA GLY A 292 1.51 5.12 -7.34
C GLY A 292 1.48 6.05 -6.14
N ARG A 293 0.73 7.15 -6.25
CA ARG A 293 0.48 8.09 -5.16
C ARG A 293 -0.98 8.48 -5.10
N LEU A 294 -1.55 8.53 -3.90
CA LEU A 294 -2.82 9.19 -3.61
C LEU A 294 -2.56 10.48 -2.82
N GLY A 295 -3.18 11.59 -3.26
CA GLY A 295 -2.93 12.96 -2.78
C GLY A 295 -2.20 13.77 -3.86
N SER A 296 -2.07 15.05 -3.84
CA SER A 296 -2.40 16.01 -2.80
C SER A 296 -3.39 17.04 -3.36
N THR A 297 -4.22 17.56 -2.50
CA THR A 297 -5.04 18.74 -2.85
C THR A 297 -4.39 19.96 -2.22
N PRO A 298 -4.13 21.06 -2.95
CA PRO A 298 -3.64 22.31 -2.36
C PRO A 298 -4.57 22.83 -1.27
N TYR A 299 -4.01 23.34 -0.18
CA TYR A 299 -4.74 23.92 0.94
C TYR A 299 -3.92 25.05 1.62
N ALA A 300 -4.61 25.97 2.29
CA ALA A 300 -3.98 27.18 2.84
C ALA A 300 -3.05 26.91 4.04
N GLY A 301 -3.18 25.77 4.71
CA GLY A 301 -2.37 25.40 5.89
C GLY A 301 -1.03 24.73 5.55
N TYR A 302 -0.72 24.50 4.26
CA TYR A 302 0.46 23.77 3.84
C TYR A 302 1.75 24.34 4.44
N HIS A 303 2.55 23.47 5.06
CA HIS A 303 3.84 23.76 5.71
C HIS A 303 3.81 24.94 6.72
N SER A 304 2.68 25.09 7.43
CA SER A 304 2.51 26.18 8.39
C SER A 304 1.88 25.71 9.70
N ALA A 305 1.91 26.57 10.72
CA ALA A 305 1.23 26.36 12.01
C ALA A 305 -0.30 26.21 11.88
N ALA A 306 -0.88 26.51 10.71
CA ALA A 306 -2.30 26.35 10.42
C ALA A 306 -2.70 24.93 9.98
N ASP A 307 -1.75 24.03 9.75
CA ASP A 307 -2.02 22.62 9.42
C ASP A 307 -2.46 21.82 10.66
N LEU A 308 -3.65 22.13 11.13
CA LEU A 308 -4.28 21.61 12.36
C LEU A 308 -5.35 20.56 12.02
N PRO A 309 -5.73 19.67 12.96
CA PRO A 309 -6.72 18.60 12.69
C PRO A 309 -8.04 19.07 12.06
N ARG A 310 -8.44 20.31 12.24
CA ARG A 310 -9.65 20.89 11.63
C ARG A 310 -9.59 21.05 10.11
N VAL A 311 -8.40 21.04 9.49
CA VAL A 311 -8.28 21.11 8.03
C VAL A 311 -8.60 19.77 7.35
N VAL A 312 -8.45 18.66 8.07
CA VAL A 312 -8.75 17.32 7.57
C VAL A 312 -10.26 17.10 7.52
N ASN A 313 -10.77 16.83 6.34
CA ASN A 313 -12.17 16.51 6.10
C ASN A 313 -12.41 14.99 6.26
N PRO A 314 -13.21 14.55 7.27
CA PRO A 314 -13.47 13.13 7.50
C PRO A 314 -14.03 12.40 6.28
N ARG A 315 -14.87 13.07 5.47
CA ARG A 315 -15.43 12.47 4.25
C ARG A 315 -14.37 12.24 3.18
N GLN A 316 -13.40 13.14 3.07
CA GLN A 316 -12.28 12.97 2.12
C GLN A 316 -11.33 11.88 2.60
N LEU A 317 -11.01 11.86 3.89
CA LEU A 317 -10.20 10.81 4.51
C LEU A 317 -10.83 9.42 4.27
N SER A 318 -12.14 9.29 4.50
CA SER A 318 -12.89 8.07 4.22
C SER A 318 -12.86 7.68 2.74
N ARG A 319 -12.97 8.63 1.80
CA ARG A 319 -12.87 8.34 0.36
C ARG A 319 -11.51 7.74 0.02
N THR A 320 -10.43 8.35 0.51
CA THR A 320 -9.08 7.85 0.26
C THR A 320 -8.88 6.48 0.88
N GLY A 321 -9.30 6.28 2.13
CA GLY A 321 -9.20 5.00 2.81
C GLY A 321 -9.95 3.89 2.08
N ARG A 322 -11.19 4.13 1.67
CA ARG A 322 -11.99 3.17 0.90
C ARG A 322 -11.36 2.84 -0.46
N LEU A 323 -10.81 3.83 -1.16
CA LEU A 323 -10.16 3.63 -2.45
C LEU A 323 -8.88 2.80 -2.28
N ALA A 324 -8.06 3.12 -1.27
CA ALA A 324 -6.85 2.38 -0.98
C ALA A 324 -7.17 0.94 -0.51
N TRP A 325 -8.23 0.76 0.29
CA TRP A 325 -8.71 -0.57 0.68
C TRP A 325 -9.16 -1.40 -0.54
N ALA A 326 -9.91 -0.80 -1.47
CA ALA A 326 -10.30 -1.48 -2.71
C ALA A 326 -9.10 -1.90 -3.58
N TRP A 327 -7.95 -1.24 -3.42
CA TRP A 327 -6.72 -1.64 -4.11
C TRP A 327 -6.00 -2.80 -3.43
N LEU A 328 -6.09 -2.91 -2.11
CA LEU A 328 -5.45 -3.96 -1.33
C LEU A 328 -6.17 -5.32 -1.40
N ARG A 329 -7.49 -5.32 -1.56
CA ARG A 329 -8.34 -6.53 -1.66
C ARG A 329 -8.57 -7.04 -3.09
#